data_c09b3936367b177d50144a7a26487810
#
_entry.id   c09b3936367b177d50144a7a26487810
#
_cell.length_a   1.000
_cell.length_b   1.000
_cell.length_c   1.000
_cell.angle_alpha   90.00
_cell.angle_beta   90.00
_cell.angle_gamma   90.00
#
_symmetry.space_group_name_H-M   'P 1'
#
loop_
_entity.id
_entity.type
_entity.pdbx_description
1 polymer ?
#
loop_
_entity_poly.entity_id
_entity_poly.type
_entity_poly.pdbx_seq_one_letter_code
_entity_poly.pdbx_strand_id
1 'polypeptide(L)'
;MLKIRHLDLADAATALRWDEFVLSCSEATFFHRSAWQKIIQEVFKHPTHFLYAEDDSGIRGILPLAHVNSRLFGNALVALPFAVYGGVAAVDAEATMALENVAQDLARKLDVDHLEFRNLKPRHADWPNQDLYVTFRKEILPDIEANMLAIPRKQRAMVRKGIK
;
A
#
# COMPACT_ATOMS: atom_id res chain seq x y z
N MET A 1 12.21 -22.31 0.55
CA MET A 1 11.73 -21.99 -0.81
C MET A 1 10.61 -20.95 -0.68
N LEU A 2 10.72 -19.82 -1.40
CA LEU A 2 9.74 -18.74 -1.35
C LEU A 2 8.39 -19.19 -1.95
N LYS A 3 7.29 -18.91 -1.25
CA LYS A 3 5.92 -19.23 -1.65
C LYS A 3 5.07 -17.97 -1.62
N ILE A 4 4.23 -17.78 -2.65
CA ILE A 4 3.25 -16.69 -2.66
C ILE A 4 1.90 -17.21 -2.20
N ARG A 5 1.29 -16.49 -1.28
CA ARG A 5 -0.03 -16.81 -0.71
C ARG A 5 -0.94 -15.58 -0.71
N HIS A 6 -2.22 -15.83 -0.51
CA HIS A 6 -3.24 -14.81 -0.31
C HIS A 6 -3.52 -14.63 1.19
N LEU A 7 -3.67 -13.39 1.62
CA LEU A 7 -4.16 -13.08 2.96
C LEU A 7 -5.64 -13.42 3.06
N ASP A 8 -5.97 -14.30 4.01
CA ASP A 8 -7.34 -14.56 4.42
C ASP A 8 -7.58 -13.88 5.78
N LEU A 9 -8.49 -12.90 5.83
CA LEU A 9 -8.83 -12.22 7.09
C LEU A 9 -9.56 -13.11 8.10
N ALA A 10 -10.10 -14.25 7.68
CA ALA A 10 -10.65 -15.24 8.60
C ALA A 10 -9.54 -15.95 9.42
N ASP A 11 -8.32 -15.99 8.90
CA ASP A 11 -7.12 -16.43 9.63
C ASP A 11 -6.49 -15.24 10.37
N ALA A 12 -6.94 -15.03 11.61
CA ALA A 12 -6.44 -13.95 12.46
C ALA A 12 -4.93 -14.06 12.75
N ALA A 13 -4.36 -15.25 12.78
CA ALA A 13 -2.93 -15.45 13.00
C ALA A 13 -2.11 -14.94 11.79
N THR A 14 -2.54 -15.23 10.57
CA THR A 14 -1.89 -14.72 9.38
C THR A 14 -2.07 -13.21 9.23
N ALA A 15 -3.23 -12.66 9.57
CA ALA A 15 -3.45 -11.21 9.58
C ALA A 15 -2.54 -10.49 10.59
N LEU A 16 -2.31 -11.09 11.76
CA LEU A 16 -1.37 -10.56 12.76
C LEU A 16 0.08 -10.58 12.23
N ARG A 17 0.54 -11.72 11.67
CA ARG A 17 1.89 -11.83 11.05
C ARG A 17 2.09 -10.82 9.92
N TRP A 18 1.08 -10.59 9.10
CA TRP A 18 1.10 -9.54 8.07
C TRP A 18 1.31 -8.16 8.70
N ASP A 19 0.55 -7.83 9.74
CA ASP A 19 0.63 -6.53 10.40
C ASP A 19 1.95 -6.33 11.16
N GLU A 20 2.54 -7.39 11.74
CA GLU A 20 3.87 -7.39 12.32
C GLU A 20 4.94 -7.12 11.25
N PHE A 21 4.81 -7.76 10.08
CA PHE A 21 5.68 -7.46 8.94
C PHE A 21 5.58 -6.00 8.52
N VAL A 22 4.37 -5.43 8.42
CA VAL A 22 4.16 -4.00 8.10
C VAL A 22 4.89 -3.09 9.08
N LEU A 23 4.91 -3.42 10.35
CA LEU A 23 5.59 -2.61 11.39
C LEU A 23 7.11 -2.71 11.31
N SER A 24 7.65 -3.82 10.86
CA SER A 24 9.10 -4.08 10.80
C SER A 24 9.74 -3.70 9.45
N CYS A 25 8.97 -3.65 8.37
CA CYS A 25 9.47 -3.38 7.03
C CYS A 25 9.52 -1.88 6.73
N SER A 26 10.72 -1.35 6.46
CA SER A 26 10.93 0.08 6.15
C SER A 26 10.26 0.55 4.86
N GLU A 27 9.94 -0.37 3.94
CA GLU A 27 9.22 -0.06 2.70
C GLU A 27 7.70 -0.03 2.89
N ALA A 28 7.19 -0.62 3.98
CA ALA A 28 5.77 -0.60 4.28
C ALA A 28 5.33 0.74 4.87
N THR A 29 4.04 1.03 4.73
CA THR A 29 3.39 2.21 5.29
C THR A 29 2.14 1.80 6.05
N PHE A 30 1.52 2.74 6.76
CA PHE A 30 0.21 2.54 7.40
C PHE A 30 -0.83 1.93 6.43
N PHE A 31 -0.77 2.31 5.16
CA PHE A 31 -1.72 1.82 4.15
C PHE A 31 -1.57 0.32 3.83
N HIS A 32 -0.43 -0.31 4.15
CA HIS A 32 -0.21 -1.75 3.96
C HIS A 32 -0.85 -2.62 5.06
N ARG A 33 -1.47 -2.04 6.10
CA ARG A 33 -2.13 -2.81 7.18
C ARG A 33 -3.25 -3.70 6.64
N SER A 34 -3.39 -4.89 7.21
CA SER A 34 -4.38 -5.90 6.81
C SER A 34 -5.83 -5.37 6.84
N ALA A 35 -6.14 -4.44 7.75
CA ALA A 35 -7.45 -3.82 7.88
C ALA A 35 -7.95 -3.12 6.60
N TRP A 36 -7.05 -2.67 5.72
CA TRP A 36 -7.43 -2.07 4.44
C TRP A 36 -8.13 -3.05 3.52
N GLN A 37 -7.82 -4.36 3.61
CA GLN A 37 -8.53 -5.37 2.84
C GLN A 37 -10.03 -5.34 3.16
N LYS A 38 -10.38 -5.30 4.45
CA LYS A 38 -11.77 -5.24 4.91
C LYS A 38 -12.45 -3.95 4.45
N ILE A 39 -11.77 -2.80 4.57
CA ILE A 39 -12.32 -1.50 4.13
C ILE A 39 -12.64 -1.54 2.64
N ILE A 40 -11.72 -2.04 1.80
CA ILE A 40 -11.92 -2.10 0.36
C ILE A 40 -13.08 -3.03 0.00
N GLN A 41 -13.20 -4.18 0.66
CA GLN A 41 -14.27 -5.14 0.40
C GLN A 41 -15.63 -4.66 0.91
N GLU A 42 -15.71 -4.14 2.14
CA GLU A 42 -16.98 -3.81 2.78
C GLU A 42 -17.52 -2.43 2.40
N VAL A 43 -16.64 -1.44 2.26
CA VAL A 43 -17.05 -0.05 1.95
C VAL A 43 -17.09 0.19 0.44
N PHE A 44 -16.01 -0.16 -0.26
CA PHE A 44 -15.89 0.11 -1.69
C PHE A 44 -16.40 -1.03 -2.59
N LYS A 45 -16.67 -2.20 -2.01
CA LYS A 45 -17.22 -3.38 -2.72
C LYS A 45 -16.34 -3.91 -3.85
N HIS A 46 -15.02 -3.73 -3.74
CA HIS A 46 -14.06 -4.26 -4.71
C HIS A 46 -13.45 -5.57 -4.23
N PRO A 47 -13.30 -6.58 -5.11
CA PRO A 47 -12.54 -7.78 -4.81
C PRO A 47 -11.07 -7.44 -4.49
N THR A 48 -10.51 -8.12 -3.51
CA THR A 48 -9.13 -7.88 -3.08
C THR A 48 -8.26 -9.12 -3.27
N HIS A 49 -6.97 -8.88 -3.53
CA HIS A 49 -5.95 -9.89 -3.70
C HIS A 49 -4.70 -9.45 -2.90
N PHE A 50 -4.79 -9.53 -1.58
CA PHE A 50 -3.64 -9.23 -0.72
C PHE A 50 -2.67 -10.41 -0.75
N LEU A 51 -1.52 -10.21 -1.39
CA LEU A 51 -0.51 -11.24 -1.61
C LEU A 51 0.62 -11.09 -0.59
N TYR A 52 1.17 -12.22 -0.13
CA TYR A 52 2.40 -12.22 0.64
C TYR A 52 3.34 -13.34 0.17
N ALA A 53 4.63 -13.02 0.19
CA ALA A 53 5.71 -13.96 -0.04
C ALA A 53 6.24 -14.44 1.29
N GLU A 54 6.33 -15.75 1.50
CA GLU A 54 6.89 -16.33 2.72
C GLU A 54 7.82 -17.50 2.44
N ASP A 55 8.76 -17.72 3.34
CA ASP A 55 9.60 -18.91 3.43
C ASP A 55 9.64 -19.43 4.89
N ASP A 56 10.57 -20.32 5.19
CA ASP A 56 10.70 -20.92 6.53
C ASP A 56 11.08 -19.88 7.61
N SER A 57 11.55 -18.69 7.23
CA SER A 57 11.87 -17.57 8.13
C SER A 57 10.68 -16.64 8.41
N GLY A 58 9.57 -16.78 7.66
CA GLY A 58 8.38 -15.96 7.80
C GLY A 58 8.03 -15.16 6.55
N ILE A 59 7.26 -14.07 6.72
CA ILE A 59 6.87 -13.18 5.62
C ILE A 59 8.09 -12.36 5.17
N ARG A 60 8.38 -12.41 3.86
CA ARG A 60 9.49 -11.70 3.19
C ARG A 60 9.02 -10.48 2.38
N GLY A 61 7.73 -10.44 2.04
CA GLY A 61 7.16 -9.31 1.30
C GLY A 61 5.65 -9.40 1.24
N ILE A 62 5.02 -8.26 0.97
CA ILE A 62 3.57 -8.10 0.86
C ILE A 62 3.21 -7.20 -0.32
N LEU A 63 2.05 -7.44 -0.90
CA LEU A 63 1.48 -6.63 -1.97
C LEU A 63 -0.05 -6.60 -1.86
N PRO A 64 -0.64 -5.49 -1.39
CA PRO A 64 -2.09 -5.33 -1.28
C PRO A 64 -2.70 -4.89 -2.62
N LEU A 65 -3.37 -5.79 -3.32
CA LEU A 65 -4.04 -5.51 -4.59
C LEU A 65 -5.55 -5.50 -4.44
N ALA A 66 -6.24 -4.67 -5.22
CA ALA A 66 -7.68 -4.73 -5.40
C ALA A 66 -8.06 -4.62 -6.88
N HIS A 67 -9.09 -5.36 -7.27
CA HIS A 67 -9.63 -5.33 -8.62
C HIS A 67 -10.73 -4.27 -8.68
N VAL A 68 -10.42 -3.12 -9.26
CA VAL A 68 -11.36 -2.02 -9.48
C VAL A 68 -12.00 -2.20 -10.85
N ASN A 69 -13.25 -2.65 -10.88
CA ASN A 69 -14.01 -2.79 -12.10
C ASN A 69 -15.23 -1.87 -12.05
N SER A 70 -15.23 -0.85 -12.88
CA SER A 70 -16.27 0.18 -12.94
C SER A 70 -16.60 0.54 -14.37
N ARG A 71 -17.89 0.66 -14.69
CA ARG A 71 -18.34 1.11 -16.00
C ARG A 71 -17.87 2.53 -16.35
N LEU A 72 -17.55 3.35 -15.35
CA LEU A 72 -17.14 4.75 -15.54
C LEU A 72 -15.62 4.94 -15.46
N PHE A 73 -14.92 4.12 -14.65
CA PHE A 73 -13.50 4.30 -14.33
C PHE A 73 -12.60 3.19 -14.89
N GLY A 74 -13.16 2.26 -15.69
CA GLY A 74 -12.41 1.20 -16.33
C GLY A 74 -12.22 -0.04 -15.45
N ASN A 75 -11.38 -0.95 -15.92
CA ASN A 75 -11.09 -2.25 -15.33
C ASN A 75 -9.61 -2.33 -14.99
N ALA A 76 -9.23 -2.24 -13.72
CA ALA A 76 -7.85 -2.15 -13.29
C ALA A 76 -7.54 -3.03 -12.08
N LEU A 77 -6.32 -3.56 -12.03
CA LEU A 77 -5.76 -4.16 -10.82
C LEU A 77 -4.83 -3.14 -10.17
N VAL A 78 -5.22 -2.61 -9.02
CA VAL A 78 -4.55 -1.47 -8.38
C VAL A 78 -3.96 -1.88 -7.04
N ALA A 79 -2.70 -1.55 -6.83
CA ALA A 79 -2.06 -1.71 -5.53
C ALA A 79 -2.59 -0.64 -4.57
N LEU A 80 -3.52 -1.05 -3.73
CA LEU A 80 -4.20 -0.27 -2.69
C LEU A 80 -4.91 0.99 -3.24
N PRO A 81 -5.99 0.84 -4.00
CA PRO A 81 -6.82 1.97 -4.42
C PRO A 81 -7.30 2.76 -3.19
N PHE A 82 -7.57 4.05 -3.36
CA PHE A 82 -8.01 4.98 -2.30
C PHE A 82 -6.96 5.30 -1.23
N ALA A 83 -5.71 4.84 -1.40
CA ALA A 83 -4.58 5.16 -0.54
C ALA A 83 -3.46 5.85 -1.34
N VAL A 84 -2.57 6.55 -0.62
CA VAL A 84 -1.47 7.27 -1.26
C VAL A 84 -0.37 6.31 -1.74
N TYR A 85 -0.08 5.29 -0.94
CA TYR A 85 0.93 4.28 -1.22
C TYR A 85 0.36 2.88 -1.06
N GLY A 86 0.83 1.93 -1.86
CA GLY A 86 0.33 0.56 -1.83
C GLY A 86 1.14 -0.41 -2.69
N GLY A 87 2.34 -0.03 -3.13
CA GLY A 87 3.22 -0.90 -3.91
C GLY A 87 3.74 -2.09 -3.12
N VAL A 88 4.68 -2.83 -3.69
CA VAL A 88 5.34 -3.93 -2.98
C VAL A 88 6.15 -3.38 -1.80
N ALA A 89 5.98 -3.99 -0.63
CA ALA A 89 6.87 -3.82 0.50
C ALA A 89 7.55 -5.16 0.79
N ALA A 90 8.88 -5.23 0.66
CA ALA A 90 9.63 -6.48 0.77
C ALA A 90 11.00 -6.25 1.39
N VAL A 91 11.57 -7.32 1.96
CA VAL A 91 12.92 -7.25 2.58
C VAL A 91 14.03 -7.39 1.54
N ASP A 92 13.73 -7.90 0.34
CA ASP A 92 14.71 -8.12 -0.72
C ASP A 92 14.09 -8.14 -2.14
N ALA A 93 14.97 -8.19 -3.13
CA ALA A 93 14.59 -8.19 -4.54
C ALA A 93 13.90 -9.51 -4.98
N GLU A 94 14.23 -10.65 -4.36
CA GLU A 94 13.61 -11.95 -4.69
C GLU A 94 12.12 -11.92 -4.34
N ALA A 95 11.77 -11.51 -3.15
CA ALA A 95 10.38 -11.38 -2.71
C ALA A 95 9.63 -10.32 -3.54
N THR A 96 10.29 -9.21 -3.86
CA THR A 96 9.73 -8.17 -4.73
C THR A 96 9.36 -8.73 -6.09
N MET A 97 10.29 -9.34 -6.80
CA MET A 97 10.08 -9.90 -8.15
C MET A 97 9.01 -11.00 -8.13
N ALA A 98 9.01 -11.86 -7.11
CA ALA A 98 8.03 -12.93 -7.00
C ALA A 98 6.60 -12.37 -6.86
N LEU A 99 6.39 -11.34 -6.05
CA LEU A 99 5.09 -10.68 -5.88
C LEU A 99 4.65 -9.94 -7.15
N GLU A 100 5.56 -9.22 -7.79
CA GLU A 100 5.27 -8.49 -9.04
C GLU A 100 4.92 -9.42 -10.20
N ASN A 101 5.60 -10.57 -10.33
CA ASN A 101 5.29 -11.58 -11.34
C ASN A 101 3.88 -12.15 -11.13
N VAL A 102 3.52 -12.50 -9.88
CA VAL A 102 2.18 -13.00 -9.57
C VAL A 102 1.12 -11.93 -9.81
N ALA A 103 1.41 -10.65 -9.52
CA ALA A 103 0.50 -9.55 -9.82
C ALA A 103 0.27 -9.37 -11.33
N GLN A 104 1.32 -9.50 -12.14
CA GLN A 104 1.20 -9.44 -13.60
C GLN A 104 0.40 -10.63 -14.16
N ASP A 105 0.64 -11.85 -13.64
CA ASP A 105 -0.15 -13.04 -14.01
C ASP A 105 -1.62 -12.87 -13.63
N LEU A 106 -1.88 -12.33 -12.46
CA LEU A 106 -3.24 -12.03 -11.99
C LEU A 106 -3.93 -10.98 -12.87
N ALA A 107 -3.21 -9.91 -13.25
CA ALA A 107 -3.71 -8.88 -14.15
C ALA A 107 -4.13 -9.47 -15.50
N ARG A 108 -3.29 -10.34 -16.09
CA ARG A 108 -3.62 -11.07 -17.32
C ARG A 108 -4.84 -11.99 -17.15
N LYS A 109 -4.91 -12.73 -16.03
CA LYS A 109 -6.02 -13.64 -15.74
C LYS A 109 -7.36 -12.91 -15.54
N LEU A 110 -7.33 -11.71 -14.96
CA LEU A 110 -8.51 -10.87 -14.73
C LEU A 110 -8.88 -10.03 -15.96
N ASP A 111 -8.06 -10.07 -17.02
CA ASP A 111 -8.24 -9.30 -18.27
C ASP A 111 -8.46 -7.82 -17.98
N VAL A 112 -7.58 -7.24 -17.15
CA VAL A 112 -7.66 -5.82 -16.78
C VAL A 112 -6.97 -4.93 -17.81
N ASP A 113 -7.45 -3.69 -17.94
CA ASP A 113 -6.88 -2.70 -18.86
C ASP A 113 -5.45 -2.31 -18.44
N HIS A 114 -5.19 -2.27 -17.12
CA HIS A 114 -3.85 -1.98 -16.58
C HIS A 114 -3.65 -2.52 -15.15
N LEU A 115 -2.37 -2.67 -14.79
CA LEU A 115 -1.88 -2.94 -13.45
C LEU A 115 -1.18 -1.68 -12.93
N GLU A 116 -1.62 -1.15 -11.78
CA GLU A 116 -1.07 0.05 -11.18
C GLU A 116 -0.37 -0.25 -9.85
N PHE A 117 0.89 0.15 -9.74
CA PHE A 117 1.62 0.17 -8.47
C PHE A 117 1.77 1.60 -7.95
N ARG A 118 1.53 1.80 -6.65
CA ARG A 118 1.70 3.08 -5.94
C ARG A 118 2.94 3.04 -5.06
N ASN A 119 4.08 2.85 -5.70
CA ASN A 119 5.37 2.73 -5.02
C ASN A 119 5.81 4.06 -4.40
N LEU A 120 6.50 3.99 -3.24
CA LEU A 120 7.16 5.15 -2.61
C LEU A 120 8.31 5.70 -3.48
N LYS A 121 8.96 4.82 -4.24
CA LYS A 121 10.07 5.14 -5.14
C LYS A 121 9.86 4.42 -6.48
N PRO A 122 10.24 5.03 -7.61
CA PRO A 122 10.22 4.35 -8.89
C PRO A 122 11.07 3.07 -8.83
N ARG A 123 10.54 1.96 -9.35
CA ARG A 123 11.23 0.67 -9.39
C ARG A 123 11.59 0.21 -10.80
N HIS A 124 10.77 0.57 -11.78
CA HIS A 124 10.89 0.16 -13.17
C HIS A 124 11.03 1.39 -14.06
N ALA A 125 12.20 1.57 -14.65
CA ALA A 125 12.47 2.72 -15.53
C ALA A 125 11.78 2.61 -16.90
N ASP A 126 11.42 1.38 -17.30
CA ASP A 126 10.76 1.01 -18.55
C ASP A 126 9.24 0.98 -18.46
N TRP A 127 8.67 1.13 -17.27
CA TRP A 127 7.23 1.17 -17.09
C TRP A 127 6.68 2.59 -17.22
N PRO A 128 5.46 2.76 -17.77
CA PRO A 128 4.78 4.05 -17.75
C PRO A 128 4.69 4.59 -16.32
N ASN A 129 5.10 5.83 -16.13
CA ASN A 129 5.03 6.50 -14.84
C ASN A 129 4.13 7.73 -14.92
N GLN A 130 3.30 7.94 -13.90
CA GLN A 130 2.42 9.09 -13.78
C GLN A 130 2.89 9.97 -12.61
N ASP A 131 3.26 11.21 -12.89
CA ASP A 131 3.82 12.18 -11.95
C ASP A 131 2.86 13.36 -11.63
N LEU A 132 1.54 13.12 -11.77
CA LEU A 132 0.51 14.14 -11.55
C LEU A 132 0.38 14.62 -10.10
N TYR A 133 0.83 13.79 -9.14
CA TYR A 133 0.64 14.06 -7.72
C TYR A 133 1.96 14.09 -6.97
N VAL A 134 2.05 14.99 -6.01
CA VAL A 134 3.17 15.07 -5.08
C VAL A 134 2.68 14.85 -3.65
N THR A 135 3.49 14.18 -2.84
CA THR A 135 3.21 13.97 -1.42
C THR A 135 4.18 14.77 -0.57
N PHE A 136 3.64 15.57 0.33
CA PHE A 136 4.44 16.31 1.31
C PHE A 136 4.48 15.50 2.61
N ARG A 137 5.69 15.19 3.09
CA ARG A 137 5.92 14.49 4.35
C ARG A 137 6.72 15.38 5.28
N LYS A 138 6.33 15.40 6.55
CA LYS A 138 7.01 16.14 7.59
C LYS A 138 7.12 15.25 8.83
N GLU A 139 8.26 15.31 9.48
CA GLU A 139 8.45 14.70 10.78
C GLU A 139 7.56 15.39 11.83
N ILE A 140 6.91 14.59 12.65
CA ILE A 140 6.12 15.07 13.80
C ILE A 140 6.99 14.83 15.04
N LEU A 141 7.36 15.92 15.68
CA LEU A 141 8.16 15.88 16.91
C LEU A 141 7.27 15.59 18.13
N PRO A 142 7.80 15.01 19.21
CA PRO A 142 7.05 14.83 20.47
C PRO A 142 6.61 16.15 21.10
N ASP A 143 7.36 17.23 20.88
CA ASP A 143 7.05 18.57 21.40
C ASP A 143 6.03 19.29 20.51
N ILE A 144 4.86 19.61 21.10
CA ILE A 144 3.75 20.29 20.43
C ILE A 144 4.16 21.70 19.98
N GLU A 145 4.89 22.44 20.82
CA GLU A 145 5.30 23.81 20.50
C GLU A 145 6.31 23.83 19.37
N ALA A 146 7.25 22.90 19.33
CA ALA A 146 8.19 22.76 18.22
C ALA A 146 7.46 22.46 16.89
N ASN A 147 6.45 21.58 16.90
CA ASN A 147 5.61 21.32 15.73
C ASN A 147 4.86 22.58 15.30
N MET A 148 4.28 23.33 16.22
CA MET A 148 3.57 24.57 15.93
C MET A 148 4.51 25.64 15.38
N LEU A 149 5.71 25.79 15.92
CA LEU A 149 6.72 26.75 15.44
C LEU A 149 7.22 26.40 14.04
N ALA A 150 7.27 25.12 13.68
CA ALA A 150 7.67 24.67 12.36
C ALA A 150 6.60 24.93 11.26
N ILE A 151 5.37 25.33 11.63
CA ILE A 151 4.33 25.77 10.68
C ILE A 151 4.60 27.25 10.34
N PRO A 152 4.60 27.64 9.03
CA PRO A 152 4.75 29.04 8.67
C PRO A 152 3.73 29.94 9.38
N ARG A 153 4.14 31.16 9.76
CA ARG A 153 3.37 32.06 10.64
C ARG A 153 1.90 32.26 10.20
N LYS A 154 1.67 32.42 8.91
CA LYS A 154 0.33 32.65 8.36
C LYS A 154 -0.57 31.42 8.55
N GLN A 155 -0.07 30.22 8.24
CA GLN A 155 -0.79 28.96 8.38
C GLN A 155 -1.00 28.60 9.85
N ARG A 156 -0.03 28.92 10.73
CA ARG A 156 -0.15 28.72 12.18
C ARG A 156 -1.34 29.47 12.78
N ALA A 157 -1.63 30.68 12.29
CA ALA A 157 -2.81 31.43 12.70
C ALA A 157 -4.11 30.71 12.35
N MET A 158 -4.17 30.04 11.19
CA MET A 158 -5.33 29.24 10.78
C MET A 158 -5.50 27.99 11.66
N VAL A 159 -4.40 27.27 11.96
CA VAL A 159 -4.43 26.12 12.87
C VAL A 159 -4.99 26.52 14.25
N ARG A 160 -4.48 27.63 14.84
CA ARG A 160 -4.98 28.13 16.12
C ARG A 160 -6.47 28.49 16.10
N LYS A 161 -6.97 28.94 14.95
CA LYS A 161 -8.38 29.25 14.77
C LYS A 161 -9.27 28.01 14.74
N GLY A 162 -8.74 26.88 14.24
CA GLY A 162 -9.45 25.59 14.21
C GLY A 162 -9.40 24.83 15.55
N ILE A 163 -8.50 25.20 16.47
CA ILE A 163 -8.40 24.60 17.81
C ILE A 163 -9.39 25.24 18.80
N LYS A 164 -9.85 26.47 18.55
CA LYS A 164 -10.86 27.18 19.35
C LYS A 164 -12.28 26.72 19.04
#